data_5b04b55cb4f41b2409cbed00cd48f1b4
#
_entry.id   5b04b55cb4f41b2409cbed00cd48f1b4
#
_cell.length_a   1.000
_cell.length_b   1.000
_cell.length_c   1.000
_cell.angle_alpha   90.00
_cell.angle_beta   90.00
_cell.angle_gamma   90.00
#
_symmetry.space_group_name_H-M   'P 1'
#
loop_
_entity.id
_entity.type
_entity.pdbx_description
1 polymer ?
#
loop_
_entity_poly.entity_id
_entity_poly.type
_entity_poly.pdbx_seq_one_letter_code
_entity_poly.pdbx_strand_id
1 'polypeptide(L)'
;SIYGCMLDYTLISAEMADEDLRSFIQKIGYIEAMPVVTDPGVLNPYEFIGTVINKRLPNPFMPDAPQRIATDTSQKLSIRFGETIKKYIDRGLDKSNLVLIPLVLAGYARYLKALDDNLKPFEPSSDPLLAELQAIVAPLEVGKADQDYSCLKNLYSRKDVFGLDLYEAGFGEQIEGMVKELFAGKGAVRATLHKYVAAR
;
A
#
# COMPACT_ATOMS: atom_id res chain seq x y z
N SER A 1 -5.86 4.40 1.21
CA SER A 1 -7.11 4.01 0.51
C SER A 1 -7.34 2.51 0.48
N ILE A 2 -6.44 1.67 -0.10
CA ILE A 2 -6.68 0.21 -0.10
C ILE A 2 -6.79 -0.38 1.30
N TYR A 3 -5.96 0.07 2.25
CA TYR A 3 -6.10 -0.31 3.66
C TYR A 3 -7.40 0.22 4.27
N GLY A 4 -7.83 1.44 3.91
CA GLY A 4 -9.13 1.96 4.31
C GLY A 4 -10.29 1.09 3.83
N CYS A 5 -10.25 0.63 2.57
CA CYS A 5 -11.24 -0.32 2.05
C CYS A 5 -11.25 -1.64 2.84
N MET A 6 -10.08 -2.23 3.08
CA MET A 6 -9.97 -3.48 3.83
C MET A 6 -10.35 -3.34 5.31
N LEU A 7 -10.24 -2.15 5.89
CA LEU A 7 -10.62 -1.85 7.28
C LEU A 7 -12.03 -1.25 7.39
N ASP A 8 -12.82 -1.31 6.32
CA ASP A 8 -14.23 -0.90 6.25
C ASP A 8 -14.47 0.61 6.53
N TYR A 9 -13.48 1.47 6.19
CA TYR A 9 -13.69 2.91 6.22
C TYR A 9 -14.44 3.40 4.99
N THR A 10 -15.39 4.30 5.21
CA THR A 10 -16.20 4.91 4.15
C THR A 10 -15.80 6.34 3.84
N LEU A 11 -15.07 6.99 4.75
CA LEU A 11 -14.58 8.36 4.60
C LEU A 11 -13.10 8.46 4.92
N ILE A 12 -12.36 9.21 4.11
CA ILE A 12 -10.94 9.49 4.34
C ILE A 12 -10.71 10.26 5.65
N SER A 13 -11.62 11.15 6.04
CA SER A 13 -11.52 11.86 7.31
C SER A 13 -11.60 10.93 8.51
N ALA A 14 -12.41 9.87 8.45
CA ALA A 14 -12.46 8.83 9.47
C ALA A 14 -11.19 7.93 9.44
N GLU A 15 -10.71 7.58 8.24
CA GLU A 15 -9.43 6.90 8.05
C GLU A 15 -8.26 7.68 8.68
N MET A 16 -8.27 9.01 8.58
CA MET A 16 -7.25 9.89 9.17
C MET A 16 -7.41 10.11 10.67
N ALA A 17 -8.53 9.76 11.27
CA ALA A 17 -8.71 9.73 12.73
C ALA A 17 -8.15 8.44 13.36
N ASP A 18 -7.90 7.41 12.55
CA ASP A 18 -7.24 6.17 12.95
C ASP A 18 -5.73 6.42 13.10
N GLU A 19 -5.17 6.16 14.28
CA GLU A 19 -3.75 6.44 14.59
C GLU A 19 -2.78 5.63 13.71
N ASP A 20 -3.07 4.36 13.46
CA ASP A 20 -2.22 3.50 12.65
C ASP A 20 -2.19 3.97 11.20
N LEU A 21 -3.36 4.24 10.61
CA LEU A 21 -3.47 4.70 9.23
C LEU A 21 -2.87 6.10 9.05
N ARG A 22 -3.09 6.99 10.00
CA ARG A 22 -2.49 8.32 9.98
C ARG A 22 -0.96 8.25 10.09
N SER A 23 -0.43 7.48 11.06
CA SER A 23 1.00 7.25 11.21
C SER A 23 1.60 6.57 9.98
N PHE A 24 0.89 5.61 9.38
CA PHE A 24 1.31 4.94 8.16
C PHE A 24 1.58 5.94 7.02
N ILE A 25 0.61 6.83 6.75
CA ILE A 25 0.75 7.85 5.71
C ILE A 25 1.86 8.85 6.05
N GLN A 26 1.92 9.29 7.32
CA GLN A 26 2.96 10.22 7.78
C GLN A 26 4.36 9.65 7.60
N LYS A 27 4.58 8.43 8.05
CA LYS A 27 5.90 7.77 7.99
C LYS A 27 6.32 7.44 6.57
N ILE A 28 5.40 6.98 5.71
CA ILE A 28 5.68 6.84 4.27
C ILE A 28 6.14 8.18 3.70
N GLY A 29 5.42 9.26 3.97
CA GLY A 29 5.72 10.57 3.43
C GLY A 29 7.05 11.14 3.92
N TYR A 30 7.21 11.25 5.24
CA TYR A 30 8.35 11.93 5.85
C TYR A 30 9.63 11.09 5.92
N ILE A 31 9.50 9.76 6.10
CA ILE A 31 10.65 8.90 6.32
C ILE A 31 11.09 8.21 5.02
N GLU A 32 10.14 7.66 4.26
CA GLU A 32 10.49 6.82 3.10
C GLU A 32 10.50 7.59 1.78
N ALA A 33 9.54 8.49 1.54
CA ALA A 33 9.48 9.24 0.28
C ALA A 33 10.35 10.50 0.29
N MET A 34 10.37 11.25 1.39
CA MET A 34 11.06 12.54 1.46
C MET A 34 12.55 12.50 1.09
N PRO A 35 13.34 11.46 1.44
CA PRO A 35 14.76 11.40 1.06
C PRO A 35 15.01 11.45 -0.45
N VAL A 36 14.02 11.09 -1.27
CA VAL A 36 14.13 11.07 -2.73
C VAL A 36 13.25 12.09 -3.44
N VAL A 37 12.49 12.89 -2.70
CA VAL A 37 11.72 14.00 -3.27
C VAL A 37 12.66 15.01 -3.90
N THR A 38 12.32 15.47 -5.08
CA THR A 38 13.02 16.60 -5.73
C THR A 38 12.32 17.89 -5.30
N ASP A 39 13.09 18.83 -4.77
CA ASP A 39 12.56 20.15 -4.43
C ASP A 39 12.11 20.87 -5.71
N PRO A 40 10.82 21.21 -5.84
CA PRO A 40 10.32 21.91 -7.03
C PRO A 40 10.69 23.40 -7.04
N GLY A 41 11.30 23.95 -5.98
CA GLY A 41 11.72 25.33 -5.87
C GLY A 41 10.60 26.37 -5.62
N VAL A 42 9.35 25.96 -5.76
CA VAL A 42 8.16 26.84 -5.61
C VAL A 42 7.32 26.50 -4.41
N LEU A 43 7.56 25.36 -3.76
CA LEU A 43 6.80 24.86 -2.64
C LEU A 43 7.71 23.98 -1.77
N ASN A 44 7.71 24.22 -0.46
CA ASN A 44 8.42 23.35 0.47
C ASN A 44 7.72 21.98 0.57
N PRO A 45 8.36 20.85 0.19
CA PRO A 45 7.74 19.54 0.21
C PRO A 45 7.27 19.11 1.61
N TYR A 46 8.01 19.48 2.67
CA TYR A 46 7.64 19.14 4.06
C TYR A 46 6.37 19.88 4.51
N GLU A 47 6.26 21.16 4.19
CA GLU A 47 5.07 21.97 4.50
C GLU A 47 3.86 21.49 3.71
N PHE A 48 4.09 21.14 2.44
CA PHE A 48 3.03 20.61 1.57
C PHE A 48 2.44 19.33 2.12
N ILE A 49 3.29 18.32 2.42
CA ILE A 49 2.80 17.04 2.93
C ILE A 49 2.15 17.22 4.31
N GLY A 50 2.69 18.10 5.16
CA GLY A 50 2.09 18.45 6.44
C GLY A 50 0.69 19.06 6.29
N THR A 51 0.50 19.92 5.30
CA THR A 51 -0.81 20.49 4.98
C THR A 51 -1.78 19.42 4.50
N VAL A 52 -1.33 18.50 3.63
CA VAL A 52 -2.16 17.40 3.13
C VAL A 52 -2.62 16.50 4.30
N ILE A 53 -1.70 16.05 5.13
CA ILE A 53 -1.99 15.08 6.21
C ILE A 53 -2.78 15.70 7.35
N ASN A 54 -2.49 16.96 7.73
CA ASN A 54 -3.06 17.56 8.92
C ASN A 54 -4.29 18.43 8.66
N LYS A 55 -4.49 18.90 7.43
CA LYS A 55 -5.60 19.80 7.08
C LYS A 55 -6.51 19.27 6.00
N ARG A 56 -5.95 18.73 4.91
CA ARG A 56 -6.74 18.34 3.74
C ARG A 56 -7.43 17.00 3.94
N LEU A 57 -6.69 15.95 4.25
CA LEU A 57 -7.24 14.59 4.38
C LEU A 57 -8.21 14.46 5.58
N PRO A 58 -7.96 15.05 6.76
CA PRO A 58 -8.90 14.97 7.88
C PRO A 58 -10.13 15.87 7.75
N ASN A 59 -10.20 16.71 6.72
CA ASN A 59 -11.27 17.70 6.59
C ASN A 59 -12.62 17.04 6.26
N PRO A 60 -13.60 17.05 7.17
CA PRO A 60 -14.90 16.42 6.94
C PRO A 60 -15.75 17.16 5.89
N PHE A 61 -15.41 18.42 5.57
CA PHE A 61 -16.08 19.20 4.53
C PHE A 61 -15.57 18.89 3.12
N MET A 62 -14.55 18.07 3.00
CA MET A 62 -14.07 17.50 1.74
C MET A 62 -14.32 15.98 1.74
N PRO A 63 -15.59 15.55 1.64
CA PRO A 63 -15.92 14.15 1.75
C PRO A 63 -15.29 13.38 0.59
N ASP A 64 -14.45 12.42 0.93
CA ASP A 64 -13.83 11.53 -0.02
C ASP A 64 -13.81 10.12 0.55
N ALA A 65 -13.94 9.12 -0.30
CA ALA A 65 -14.02 7.73 0.09
C ALA A 65 -12.73 6.96 -0.27
N PRO A 66 -12.28 6.03 0.58
CA PRO A 66 -11.18 5.13 0.25
C PRO A 66 -11.38 4.43 -1.09
N GLN A 67 -12.62 3.99 -1.39
CA GLN A 67 -13.00 3.33 -2.64
C GLN A 67 -12.75 4.23 -3.86
N ARG A 68 -13.13 5.52 -3.78
CA ARG A 68 -12.89 6.45 -4.88
C ARG A 68 -11.39 6.68 -5.12
N ILE A 69 -10.61 6.80 -4.06
CA ILE A 69 -9.16 6.98 -4.17
C ILE A 69 -8.48 5.70 -4.67
N ALA A 70 -9.02 4.52 -4.35
CA ALA A 70 -8.50 3.24 -4.80
C ALA A 70 -8.82 2.90 -6.27
N THR A 71 -9.68 3.69 -6.95
CA THR A 71 -9.89 3.55 -8.40
C THR A 71 -8.56 3.59 -9.15
N ASP A 72 -8.39 2.72 -10.14
CA ASP A 72 -7.17 2.61 -10.96
C ASP A 72 -5.88 2.43 -10.14
N THR A 73 -5.92 1.64 -9.07
CA THR A 73 -4.75 1.40 -8.21
C THR A 73 -3.59 0.82 -9.03
N SER A 74 -3.84 -0.13 -9.94
CA SER A 74 -2.81 -0.73 -10.80
C SER A 74 -2.04 0.31 -11.63
N GLN A 75 -2.71 1.40 -12.03
CA GLN A 75 -2.11 2.49 -12.82
C GLN A 75 -1.34 3.51 -11.96
N LYS A 76 -1.57 3.48 -10.65
CA LYS A 76 -1.01 4.46 -9.70
C LYS A 76 0.21 3.97 -8.96
N LEU A 77 0.34 2.65 -8.75
CA LEU A 77 1.40 2.08 -7.91
C LEU A 77 2.79 2.37 -8.45
N SER A 78 2.98 2.27 -9.79
CA SER A 78 4.27 2.58 -10.42
C SER A 78 4.70 4.04 -10.17
N ILE A 79 3.81 4.98 -10.41
CA ILE A 79 4.10 6.43 -10.31
C ILE A 79 4.29 6.85 -8.86
N ARG A 80 3.51 6.28 -7.92
CA ARG A 80 3.52 6.72 -6.51
C ARG A 80 4.61 6.05 -5.68
N PHE A 81 4.85 4.77 -5.91
CA PHE A 81 5.79 3.98 -5.09
C PHE A 81 6.94 3.41 -5.89
N GLY A 82 6.69 2.95 -7.13
CA GLY A 82 7.74 2.45 -8.01
C GLY A 82 8.82 3.48 -8.27
N GLU A 83 8.44 4.72 -8.53
CA GLU A 83 9.40 5.82 -8.72
C GLU A 83 10.22 6.12 -7.47
N THR A 84 9.63 6.00 -6.28
CA THR A 84 10.38 6.14 -5.02
C THR A 84 11.43 5.04 -4.89
N ILE A 85 11.05 3.78 -5.16
CA ILE A 85 11.95 2.63 -5.10
C ILE A 85 13.09 2.78 -6.11
N LYS A 86 12.79 3.16 -7.36
CA LYS A 86 13.81 3.43 -8.40
C LYS A 86 14.81 4.47 -7.94
N LYS A 87 14.35 5.59 -7.38
CA LYS A 87 15.23 6.64 -6.88
C LYS A 87 16.12 6.18 -5.72
N TYR A 88 15.65 5.29 -4.85
CA TYR A 88 16.50 4.66 -3.83
C TYR A 88 17.62 3.85 -4.48
N ILE A 89 17.31 3.05 -5.49
CA ILE A 89 18.27 2.24 -6.23
C ILE A 89 19.28 3.14 -6.96
N ASP A 90 18.80 4.11 -7.73
CA ASP A 90 19.61 5.00 -8.55
C ASP A 90 20.58 5.86 -7.72
N ARG A 91 20.17 6.23 -6.51
CA ARG A 91 20.99 7.02 -5.58
C ARG A 91 21.85 6.16 -4.64
N GLY A 92 21.77 4.84 -4.74
CA GLY A 92 22.51 3.91 -3.87
C GLY A 92 22.10 4.02 -2.39
N LEU A 93 20.85 4.42 -2.10
CA LEU A 93 20.34 4.52 -0.74
C LEU A 93 20.06 3.13 -0.18
N ASP A 94 20.16 3.02 1.15
CA ASP A 94 19.87 1.76 1.83
C ASP A 94 18.39 1.39 1.69
N LYS A 95 18.14 0.33 0.93
CA LYS A 95 16.79 -0.20 0.67
C LYS A 95 16.09 -0.72 1.92
N SER A 96 16.84 -1.09 2.98
CA SER A 96 16.26 -1.52 4.26
C SER A 96 15.47 -0.40 4.95
N ASN A 97 15.66 0.85 4.52
CA ASN A 97 14.86 1.98 4.96
C ASN A 97 13.45 2.00 4.37
N LEU A 98 13.16 1.20 3.34
CA LEU A 98 11.83 1.03 2.79
C LEU A 98 11.13 -0.17 3.45
N VAL A 99 10.18 0.11 4.31
CA VAL A 99 9.38 -0.87 5.06
C VAL A 99 7.89 -0.68 4.79
N LEU A 100 7.42 0.54 4.89
CA LEU A 100 5.99 0.85 4.77
C LEU A 100 5.53 0.93 3.31
N ILE A 101 6.38 1.36 2.37
CA ILE A 101 6.10 1.25 0.95
C ILE A 101 5.96 -0.23 0.52
N PRO A 102 6.89 -1.14 0.83
CA PRO A 102 6.68 -2.59 0.65
C PRO A 102 5.39 -3.10 1.29
N LEU A 103 5.02 -2.60 2.47
CA LEU A 103 3.75 -2.97 3.12
C LEU A 103 2.53 -2.50 2.30
N VAL A 104 2.56 -1.31 1.68
CA VAL A 104 1.49 -0.89 0.75
C VAL A 104 1.39 -1.87 -0.41
N LEU A 105 2.52 -2.27 -1.00
CA LEU A 105 2.55 -3.19 -2.13
C LEU A 105 2.04 -4.58 -1.73
N ALA A 106 2.44 -5.09 -0.56
CA ALA A 106 1.90 -6.33 0.00
C ALA A 106 0.38 -6.26 0.25
N GLY A 107 -0.09 -5.12 0.77
CA GLY A 107 -1.51 -4.85 0.96
C GLY A 107 -2.32 -4.90 -0.33
N TYR A 108 -1.71 -4.62 -1.48
CA TYR A 108 -2.39 -4.71 -2.76
C TYR A 108 -2.81 -6.16 -3.09
N ALA A 109 -1.94 -7.15 -2.88
CA ALA A 109 -2.31 -8.56 -3.06
C ALA A 109 -3.50 -8.95 -2.15
N ARG A 110 -3.52 -8.47 -0.91
CA ARG A 110 -4.61 -8.72 0.04
C ARG A 110 -5.91 -8.02 -0.38
N TYR A 111 -5.82 -6.77 -0.89
CA TYR A 111 -6.95 -6.01 -1.43
C TYR A 111 -7.60 -6.71 -2.64
N LEU A 112 -6.80 -7.30 -3.53
CA LEU A 112 -7.28 -8.05 -4.70
C LEU A 112 -8.15 -9.25 -4.32
N LYS A 113 -8.08 -9.78 -3.09
CA LYS A 113 -8.97 -10.84 -2.59
C LYS A 113 -10.39 -10.36 -2.33
N ALA A 114 -10.64 -9.04 -2.37
CA ALA A 114 -11.96 -8.47 -2.16
C ALA A 114 -12.63 -8.90 -0.84
N LEU A 115 -11.83 -9.09 0.20
CA LEU A 115 -12.28 -9.40 1.57
C LEU A 115 -11.78 -8.34 2.54
N ASP A 116 -12.64 -7.83 3.39
CA ASP A 116 -12.26 -6.94 4.48
C ASP A 116 -11.49 -7.67 5.59
N ASP A 117 -11.10 -6.97 6.64
CA ASP A 117 -10.36 -7.54 7.76
C ASP A 117 -11.22 -8.49 8.64
N ASN A 118 -12.55 -8.44 8.49
CA ASN A 118 -13.50 -9.38 9.08
C ASN A 118 -13.86 -10.56 8.16
N LEU A 119 -13.18 -10.66 7.00
CA LEU A 119 -13.42 -11.64 5.94
C LEU A 119 -14.79 -11.50 5.26
N LYS A 120 -15.40 -10.33 5.35
CA LYS A 120 -16.61 -10.02 4.59
C LYS A 120 -16.21 -9.57 3.17
N PRO A 121 -16.90 -10.03 2.14
CA PRO A 121 -16.65 -9.57 0.78
C PRO A 121 -17.02 -8.08 0.63
N PHE A 122 -16.19 -7.36 -0.11
CA PHE A 122 -16.48 -6.01 -0.57
C PHE A 122 -16.22 -5.92 -2.09
N GLU A 123 -16.81 -4.92 -2.74
CA GLU A 123 -16.56 -4.66 -4.15
C GLU A 123 -15.29 -3.81 -4.31
N PRO A 124 -14.22 -4.31 -4.94
CA PRO A 124 -13.04 -3.51 -5.21
C PRO A 124 -13.36 -2.36 -6.17
N SER A 125 -12.60 -1.29 -6.05
CA SER A 125 -12.76 -0.13 -6.93
C SER A 125 -12.43 -0.49 -8.39
N SER A 126 -13.05 0.22 -9.32
CA SER A 126 -12.82 0.05 -10.75
C SER A 126 -11.33 0.19 -11.08
N ASP A 127 -10.82 -0.78 -11.84
CA ASP A 127 -9.42 -0.84 -12.26
C ASP A 127 -9.33 -1.66 -13.56
N PRO A 128 -8.66 -1.17 -14.62
CA PRO A 128 -8.60 -1.87 -15.91
C PRO A 128 -7.92 -3.24 -15.83
N LEU A 129 -7.04 -3.47 -14.87
CA LEU A 129 -6.34 -4.74 -14.68
C LEU A 129 -6.92 -5.59 -13.55
N LEU A 130 -8.03 -5.16 -12.91
CA LEU A 130 -8.56 -5.82 -11.72
C LEU A 130 -8.77 -7.31 -11.90
N ALA A 131 -9.50 -7.72 -12.94
CA ALA A 131 -9.83 -9.13 -13.19
C ALA A 131 -8.58 -9.99 -13.44
N GLU A 132 -7.62 -9.45 -14.20
CA GLU A 132 -6.36 -10.13 -14.50
C GLU A 132 -5.53 -10.33 -13.23
N LEU A 133 -5.38 -9.26 -12.41
CA LEU A 133 -4.59 -9.31 -11.20
C LEU A 133 -5.26 -10.16 -10.10
N GLN A 134 -6.58 -10.15 -10.02
CA GLN A 134 -7.34 -11.06 -9.16
C GLN A 134 -7.11 -12.53 -9.55
N ALA A 135 -7.04 -12.84 -10.85
CA ALA A 135 -6.77 -14.19 -11.32
C ALA A 135 -5.38 -14.68 -10.87
N ILE A 136 -4.37 -13.80 -10.80
CA ILE A 136 -3.02 -14.15 -10.31
C ILE A 136 -3.07 -14.57 -8.84
N VAL A 137 -3.80 -13.85 -7.99
CA VAL A 137 -3.88 -14.14 -6.55
C VAL A 137 -5.02 -15.10 -6.19
N ALA A 138 -5.81 -15.56 -7.17
CA ALA A 138 -6.93 -16.47 -6.93
C ALA A 138 -6.55 -17.75 -6.17
N PRO A 139 -5.38 -18.39 -6.43
CA PRO A 139 -4.96 -19.58 -5.69
C PRO A 139 -4.76 -19.36 -4.19
N LEU A 140 -4.52 -18.14 -3.76
CA LEU A 140 -4.29 -17.84 -2.34
C LEU A 140 -5.61 -17.75 -1.57
N GLU A 141 -5.63 -18.36 -0.39
CA GLU A 141 -6.77 -18.36 0.53
C GLU A 141 -6.41 -17.58 1.81
N VAL A 142 -7.26 -16.62 2.20
CA VAL A 142 -7.07 -15.89 3.45
C VAL A 142 -7.43 -16.79 4.63
N GLY A 143 -6.55 -16.90 5.62
CA GLY A 143 -6.70 -17.77 6.79
C GLY A 143 -6.07 -19.16 6.62
N LYS A 144 -5.43 -19.44 5.49
CA LYS A 144 -4.74 -20.71 5.25
C LYS A 144 -3.23 -20.53 5.44
N ALA A 145 -2.69 -21.16 6.49
CA ALA A 145 -1.29 -21.01 6.86
C ALA A 145 -0.33 -21.68 5.85
N ASP A 146 -0.61 -22.96 5.54
CA ASP A 146 0.24 -23.76 4.66
C ASP A 146 -0.29 -23.73 3.22
N GLN A 147 0.17 -22.75 2.44
CA GLN A 147 -0.18 -22.62 1.03
C GLN A 147 1.02 -22.19 0.20
N ASP A 148 0.97 -22.47 -1.11
CA ASP A 148 1.99 -22.03 -2.04
C ASP A 148 1.77 -20.56 -2.44
N TYR A 149 2.74 -19.71 -2.13
CA TYR A 149 2.76 -18.30 -2.47
C TYR A 149 3.50 -18.00 -3.79
N SER A 150 3.89 -19.01 -4.58
CA SER A 150 4.68 -18.82 -5.80
C SER A 150 4.01 -17.93 -6.86
N CYS A 151 2.68 -17.84 -6.86
CA CYS A 151 1.92 -16.94 -7.74
C CYS A 151 2.24 -15.45 -7.49
N LEU A 152 2.72 -15.08 -6.31
CA LEU A 152 3.12 -13.70 -5.99
C LEU A 152 4.27 -13.21 -6.88
N LYS A 153 5.15 -14.12 -7.34
CA LYS A 153 6.18 -13.76 -8.30
C LYS A 153 5.59 -13.22 -9.60
N ASN A 154 4.51 -13.83 -10.08
CA ASN A 154 3.81 -13.35 -11.28
C ASN A 154 3.16 -11.98 -11.07
N LEU A 155 2.73 -11.67 -9.86
CA LEU A 155 2.20 -10.34 -9.53
C LEU A 155 3.31 -9.29 -9.42
N TYR A 156 4.31 -9.53 -8.57
CA TYR A 156 5.31 -8.51 -8.22
C TYR A 156 6.44 -8.34 -9.24
N SER A 157 6.51 -9.19 -10.28
CA SER A 157 7.35 -8.96 -11.47
C SER A 157 6.65 -8.10 -12.55
N ARG A 158 5.40 -7.66 -12.34
CA ARG A 158 4.64 -6.82 -13.28
C ARG A 158 5.20 -5.38 -13.33
N LYS A 159 6.09 -5.13 -14.30
CA LYS A 159 6.70 -3.79 -14.51
C LYS A 159 5.67 -2.73 -14.95
N ASP A 160 4.59 -3.14 -15.60
CA ASP A 160 3.48 -2.27 -15.99
C ASP A 160 2.64 -1.81 -14.79
N VAL A 161 2.56 -2.60 -13.72
CA VAL A 161 1.84 -2.26 -12.47
C VAL A 161 2.74 -1.52 -11.48
N PHE A 162 3.96 -2.00 -11.26
CA PHE A 162 4.85 -1.49 -10.22
C PHE A 162 5.96 -0.58 -10.73
N GLY A 163 6.13 -0.47 -12.06
CA GLY A 163 7.18 0.33 -12.68
C GLY A 163 8.53 -0.38 -12.76
N LEU A 164 8.73 -1.47 -12.02
CA LEU A 164 9.93 -2.30 -11.98
C LEU A 164 9.56 -3.72 -11.54
N ASP A 165 10.45 -4.67 -11.74
CA ASP A 165 10.35 -6.01 -11.15
C ASP A 165 10.83 -5.94 -9.71
N LEU A 166 9.92 -6.20 -8.75
CA LEU A 166 10.22 -6.07 -7.33
C LEU A 166 11.11 -7.20 -6.80
N TYR A 167 11.15 -8.37 -7.48
CA TYR A 167 12.10 -9.43 -7.14
C TYR A 167 13.51 -9.07 -7.63
N GLU A 168 13.65 -8.62 -8.88
CA GLU A 168 14.94 -8.12 -9.40
C GLU A 168 15.46 -6.94 -8.56
N ALA A 169 14.57 -6.09 -8.07
CA ALA A 169 14.90 -4.96 -7.19
C ALA A 169 15.28 -5.38 -5.75
N GLY A 170 15.07 -6.65 -5.38
CA GLY A 170 15.43 -7.20 -4.07
C GLY A 170 14.39 -6.99 -2.97
N PHE A 171 13.12 -6.75 -3.32
CA PHE A 171 12.00 -6.59 -2.37
C PHE A 171 11.08 -7.82 -2.30
N GLY A 172 11.26 -8.81 -3.17
CA GLY A 172 10.34 -9.96 -3.30
C GLY A 172 10.11 -10.69 -1.99
N GLU A 173 11.18 -11.13 -1.30
CA GLU A 173 11.08 -11.87 -0.04
C GLU A 173 10.42 -11.03 1.07
N GLN A 174 10.77 -9.74 1.17
CA GLN A 174 10.18 -8.84 2.16
C GLN A 174 8.67 -8.71 1.93
N ILE A 175 8.25 -8.48 0.69
CA ILE A 175 6.84 -8.33 0.33
C ILE A 175 6.08 -9.63 0.56
N GLU A 176 6.64 -10.79 0.18
CA GLU A 176 6.03 -12.10 0.44
C GLU A 176 5.82 -12.35 1.94
N GLY A 177 6.82 -12.02 2.77
CA GLY A 177 6.69 -12.11 4.22
C GLY A 177 5.50 -11.29 4.75
N MET A 178 5.37 -10.06 4.27
CA MET A 178 4.25 -9.19 4.63
C MET A 178 2.90 -9.70 4.11
N VAL A 179 2.86 -10.26 2.89
CA VAL A 179 1.65 -10.89 2.34
C VAL A 179 1.21 -12.06 3.22
N LYS A 180 2.13 -12.93 3.63
CA LYS A 180 1.83 -14.06 4.54
C LYS A 180 1.18 -13.58 5.84
N GLU A 181 1.69 -12.49 6.42
CA GLU A 181 1.10 -11.89 7.62
C GLU A 181 -0.31 -11.33 7.34
N LEU A 182 -0.49 -10.59 6.25
CA LEU A 182 -1.80 -10.02 5.85
C LEU A 182 -2.85 -11.09 5.49
N PHE A 183 -2.41 -12.28 5.08
CA PHE A 183 -3.26 -13.42 4.74
C PHE A 183 -3.55 -14.35 5.92
N ALA A 184 -3.03 -14.08 7.11
CA ALA A 184 -3.17 -14.97 8.28
C ALA A 184 -4.63 -15.18 8.73
N GLY A 185 -5.56 -14.32 8.34
CA GLY A 185 -6.98 -14.49 8.59
C GLY A 185 -7.68 -13.21 9.06
N LYS A 186 -8.75 -13.39 9.82
CA LYS A 186 -9.51 -12.26 10.37
C LYS A 186 -8.65 -11.43 11.32
N GLY A 187 -8.71 -10.10 11.18
CA GLY A 187 -7.92 -9.16 11.99
C GLY A 187 -6.46 -9.00 11.54
N ALA A 188 -6.03 -9.76 10.53
CA ALA A 188 -4.64 -9.79 10.09
C ALA A 188 -4.19 -8.48 9.43
N VAL A 189 -5.08 -7.77 8.75
CA VAL A 189 -4.76 -6.48 8.12
C VAL A 189 -4.46 -5.45 9.20
N ARG A 190 -5.29 -5.34 10.22
CA ARG A 190 -5.09 -4.43 11.36
C ARG A 190 -3.82 -4.78 12.13
N ALA A 191 -3.65 -6.04 12.49
CA ALA A 191 -2.49 -6.50 13.27
C ALA A 191 -1.17 -6.25 12.53
N THR A 192 -1.10 -6.57 11.24
CA THR A 192 0.08 -6.34 10.42
C THR A 192 0.38 -4.85 10.26
N LEU A 193 -0.64 -4.03 9.94
CA LEU A 193 -0.49 -2.58 9.85
C LEU A 193 0.09 -2.01 11.15
N HIS A 194 -0.52 -2.32 12.29
CA HIS A 194 -0.07 -1.86 13.62
C HIS A 194 1.38 -2.26 13.90
N LYS A 195 1.72 -3.54 13.68
CA LYS A 195 3.08 -4.07 13.87
C LYS A 195 4.13 -3.25 13.14
N TYR A 196 3.94 -3.02 11.84
CA TYR A 196 4.94 -2.34 11.02
C TYR A 196 4.97 -0.84 11.26
N VAL A 197 3.82 -0.23 11.55
CA VAL A 197 3.74 1.19 11.91
C VAL A 197 4.39 1.45 13.26
N ALA A 198 4.17 0.60 14.26
CA ALA A 198 4.77 0.77 15.59
C ALA A 198 6.29 0.53 15.59
N ALA A 199 6.79 -0.36 14.74
CA ALA A 199 8.21 -0.67 14.64
C ALA A 199 9.04 0.38 13.87
N ARG A 200 8.42 1.28 13.13
CA ARG A 200 9.07 2.30 12.31
C ARG A 200 9.06 3.67 12.98
#